data_f64230d49a426badf3777ed2b7a5c8db
#
_entry.id   f64230d49a426badf3777ed2b7a5c8db
#
_cell.length_a   1.000
_cell.length_b   1.000
_cell.length_c   1.000
_cell.angle_alpha   90.00
_cell.angle_beta   90.00
_cell.angle_gamma   90.00
#
_symmetry.space_group_name_H-M   'P 1'
#
loop_
_entity.id
_entity.type
_entity.pdbx_description
1 polymer ?
#
loop_
_entity_poly.entity_id
_entity_poly.type
_entity_poly.pdbx_seq_one_letter_code
_entity_poly.pdbx_strand_id
1 'polypeptide(L)'
;MANRSAGGKSSHTSSHTRRNVTGTERVLSLLGGIALMAGARRGSLAKRALFGLASASLLARGATRYCPMKARMTDNVPLDRGYANMFRLMAKPFLSGTASIDNFTTLYINELQELHNAKGQMQDLLQTLETTVEHGAVRELLGRYRGQVRRHQDEIADILARCDAAPEAHEDDAMEALVRETEKMRKVSGSEALRDAGLVSSLQRLIHHQIAGIGTAATYARTMDRMSEAETLHRIAEEDKAADDQFSALAKELINPAAARDAEPNMVTHEPVLP
;
A
#
# COMPACT_ATOMS: atom_id res chain seq x y z
N MET A 1 2.21 -63.88 42.09
CA MET A 1 1.29 -63.14 42.94
C MET A 1 1.72 -61.67 42.89
N ALA A 2 1.16 -60.85 42.10
CA ALA A 2 1.50 -59.45 42.00
C ALA A 2 0.22 -58.68 41.73
N ASN A 3 -0.15 -57.86 42.66
CA ASN A 3 -1.25 -56.94 42.64
C ASN A 3 -0.78 -55.62 42.01
N ARG A 4 -1.41 -55.15 40.94
CA ARG A 4 -1.20 -53.82 40.35
C ARG A 4 -2.49 -53.03 40.46
N SER A 5 -2.48 -52.07 41.40
CA SER A 5 -3.47 -51.02 41.45
C SER A 5 -3.18 -49.96 40.36
N ALA A 6 -4.10 -49.72 39.48
CA ALA A 6 -4.06 -48.67 38.53
C ALA A 6 -4.63 -47.36 39.14
N GLY A 7 -3.78 -46.42 39.41
CA GLY A 7 -4.16 -45.05 39.78
C GLY A 7 -4.57 -44.23 38.57
N GLY A 8 -5.85 -43.94 38.43
CA GLY A 8 -6.34 -43.01 37.42
C GLY A 8 -5.93 -41.56 37.77
N LYS A 9 -5.13 -40.95 36.90
CA LYS A 9 -4.89 -39.50 36.95
C LYS A 9 -5.98 -38.81 36.16
N SER A 10 -6.91 -38.17 36.85
CA SER A 10 -7.82 -37.21 36.27
C SER A 10 -7.04 -35.98 35.80
N SER A 11 -6.88 -35.80 34.53
CA SER A 11 -6.34 -34.57 33.94
C SER A 11 -7.40 -33.48 34.05
N HIS A 12 -7.30 -32.64 35.04
CA HIS A 12 -7.96 -31.34 35.04
C HIS A 12 -7.37 -30.49 33.90
N THR A 13 -8.05 -30.42 32.75
CA THR A 13 -7.80 -29.43 31.69
C THR A 13 -8.23 -28.08 32.19
N SER A 14 -7.34 -27.35 32.89
CA SER A 14 -7.51 -25.93 33.12
C SER A 14 -7.45 -25.19 31.80
N SER A 15 -8.61 -24.75 31.32
CA SER A 15 -8.71 -23.83 30.18
C SER A 15 -8.10 -22.48 30.55
N HIS A 16 -6.79 -22.37 30.43
CA HIS A 16 -6.13 -21.07 30.45
C HIS A 16 -6.56 -20.31 29.20
N THR A 17 -7.51 -19.41 29.35
CA THR A 17 -7.86 -18.41 28.31
C THR A 17 -6.58 -17.63 28.00
N ARG A 18 -5.89 -18.01 26.93
CA ARG A 18 -4.62 -17.37 26.52
C ARG A 18 -4.93 -15.92 26.17
N ARG A 19 -4.46 -15.00 27.04
CA ARG A 19 -4.50 -13.56 26.78
C ARG A 19 -3.63 -13.27 25.57
N ASN A 20 -4.22 -12.79 24.45
CA ASN A 20 -3.53 -12.54 23.20
C ASN A 20 -3.51 -11.05 22.78
N VAL A 21 -3.94 -10.15 23.68
CA VAL A 21 -3.97 -8.70 23.50
C VAL A 21 -2.93 -8.06 24.41
N THR A 22 -1.98 -7.30 23.85
CA THR A 22 -0.92 -6.59 24.57
C THR A 22 -1.47 -5.38 25.35
N GLY A 23 -0.65 -4.79 26.24
CA GLY A 23 -1.05 -3.62 27.04
C GLY A 23 -1.46 -2.43 26.16
N THR A 24 -0.69 -2.13 25.13
CA THR A 24 -0.96 -1.04 24.18
C THR A 24 -2.23 -1.27 23.36
N GLU A 25 -2.41 -2.48 22.83
CA GLU A 25 -3.63 -2.87 22.10
C GLU A 25 -4.88 -2.80 22.99
N ARG A 26 -4.74 -3.08 24.28
CA ARG A 26 -5.81 -2.95 25.25
C ARG A 26 -6.28 -1.51 25.40
N VAL A 27 -5.34 -0.59 25.60
CA VAL A 27 -5.63 0.85 25.73
C VAL A 27 -6.30 1.37 24.47
N LEU A 28 -5.75 1.06 23.29
CA LEU A 28 -6.33 1.45 22.01
C LEU A 28 -7.73 0.86 21.80
N SER A 29 -7.98 -0.38 22.18
CA SER A 29 -9.30 -1.00 22.08
C SER A 29 -10.32 -0.34 22.98
N LEU A 30 -9.95 0.03 24.20
CA LEU A 30 -10.83 0.72 25.12
C LEU A 30 -11.16 2.15 24.66
N LEU A 31 -10.14 2.91 24.24
CA LEU A 31 -10.32 4.27 23.74
C LEU A 31 -11.13 4.27 22.44
N GLY A 32 -10.85 3.37 21.50
CA GLY A 32 -11.60 3.22 20.25
C GLY A 32 -13.06 2.82 20.49
N GLY A 33 -13.30 1.90 21.44
CA GLY A 33 -14.66 1.52 21.85
C GLY A 33 -15.46 2.70 22.43
N ILE A 34 -14.84 3.50 23.29
CA ILE A 34 -15.48 4.70 23.88
C ILE A 34 -15.78 5.75 22.79
N ALA A 35 -14.84 6.00 21.87
CA ALA A 35 -15.01 6.94 20.78
C ALA A 35 -16.17 6.53 19.83
N LEU A 36 -16.25 5.25 19.48
CA LEU A 36 -17.35 4.71 18.66
C LEU A 36 -18.70 4.80 19.40
N MET A 37 -18.73 4.58 20.70
CA MET A 37 -19.94 4.74 21.49
C MET A 37 -20.43 6.20 21.52
N ALA A 38 -19.51 7.15 21.60
CA ALA A 38 -19.84 8.57 21.51
C ALA A 38 -20.37 8.95 20.12
N GLY A 39 -19.77 8.40 19.06
CA GLY A 39 -20.20 8.58 17.66
C GLY A 39 -21.57 7.93 17.36
N ALA A 40 -21.89 6.82 18.01
CA ALA A 40 -23.16 6.11 17.83
C ALA A 40 -24.39 6.93 18.24
N ARG A 41 -24.22 7.99 19.01
CA ARG A 41 -25.33 8.88 19.43
C ARG A 41 -25.85 9.78 18.30
N ARG A 42 -25.11 9.92 17.20
CA ARG A 42 -25.44 10.79 16.05
C ARG A 42 -25.58 9.96 14.78
N GLY A 43 -26.80 9.78 14.26
CA GLY A 43 -27.01 9.09 12.99
C GLY A 43 -28.30 8.27 12.91
N SER A 44 -28.54 7.63 11.76
CA SER A 44 -29.68 6.74 11.52
C SER A 44 -29.60 5.48 12.40
N LEU A 45 -30.74 4.82 12.63
CA LEU A 45 -30.83 3.60 13.45
C LEU A 45 -29.82 2.51 13.02
N ALA A 46 -29.61 2.34 11.72
CA ALA A 46 -28.64 1.39 11.16
C ALA A 46 -27.20 1.76 11.53
N LYS A 47 -26.83 3.05 11.47
CA LYS A 47 -25.51 3.53 11.90
C LYS A 47 -25.30 3.34 13.41
N ARG A 48 -26.33 3.63 14.22
CA ARG A 48 -26.28 3.42 15.68
C ARG A 48 -26.06 1.94 16.04
N ALA A 49 -26.72 1.01 15.36
CA ALA A 49 -26.56 -0.42 15.58
C ALA A 49 -25.15 -0.88 15.20
N LEU A 50 -24.63 -0.45 14.05
CA LEU A 50 -23.30 -0.81 13.57
C LEU A 50 -22.20 -0.29 14.52
N PHE A 51 -22.24 0.98 14.89
CA PHE A 51 -21.28 1.58 15.82
C PHE A 51 -21.40 0.99 17.23
N GLY A 52 -22.62 0.66 17.68
CA GLY A 52 -22.85 0.00 18.96
C GLY A 52 -22.19 -1.39 19.03
N LEU A 53 -22.38 -2.20 18.00
CA LEU A 53 -21.78 -3.53 17.91
C LEU A 53 -20.23 -3.47 17.82
N ALA A 54 -19.69 -2.55 17.00
CA ALA A 54 -18.25 -2.35 16.90
C ALA A 54 -17.65 -1.86 18.23
N SER A 55 -18.31 -0.90 18.90
CA SER A 55 -17.92 -0.43 20.23
C SER A 55 -17.92 -1.54 21.26
N ALA A 56 -19.00 -2.33 21.36
CA ALA A 56 -19.12 -3.45 22.29
C ALA A 56 -18.01 -4.49 22.06
N SER A 57 -17.69 -4.81 20.80
CA SER A 57 -16.62 -5.73 20.43
C SER A 57 -15.25 -5.23 20.88
N LEU A 58 -14.93 -3.95 20.68
CA LEU A 58 -13.67 -3.35 21.10
C LEU A 58 -13.55 -3.25 22.62
N LEU A 59 -14.63 -2.88 23.31
CA LEU A 59 -14.65 -2.83 24.79
C LEU A 59 -14.49 -4.23 25.41
N ALA A 60 -15.19 -5.24 24.88
CA ALA A 60 -15.04 -6.61 25.31
C ALA A 60 -13.61 -7.12 25.09
N ARG A 61 -13.01 -6.83 23.94
CA ARG A 61 -11.60 -7.17 23.66
C ARG A 61 -10.63 -6.51 24.64
N GLY A 62 -10.81 -5.23 24.93
CA GLY A 62 -9.98 -4.50 25.89
C GLY A 62 -10.15 -4.98 27.33
N ALA A 63 -11.38 -5.35 27.75
CA ALA A 63 -11.70 -5.85 29.06
C ALA A 63 -11.16 -7.27 29.29
N THR A 64 -11.44 -8.19 28.36
CA THR A 64 -11.09 -9.62 28.48
C THR A 64 -9.63 -9.93 28.14
N ARG A 65 -8.92 -9.01 27.48
CA ARG A 65 -7.58 -9.23 26.92
C ARG A 65 -7.53 -10.37 25.89
N TYR A 66 -8.67 -10.71 25.31
CA TYR A 66 -8.79 -11.79 24.33
C TYR A 66 -9.44 -11.29 23.06
N CYS A 67 -8.84 -11.63 21.92
CA CYS A 67 -9.37 -11.37 20.59
C CYS A 67 -9.53 -12.70 19.85
N PRO A 68 -10.77 -13.17 19.58
CA PRO A 68 -10.98 -14.44 18.90
C PRO A 68 -10.46 -14.42 17.45
N MET A 69 -10.50 -13.28 16.81
CA MET A 69 -9.96 -13.11 15.45
C MET A 69 -8.43 -13.21 15.45
N LYS A 70 -7.76 -12.62 16.45
CA LYS A 70 -6.31 -12.76 16.64
C LYS A 70 -5.93 -14.21 16.95
N ALA A 71 -6.72 -14.93 17.75
CA ALA A 71 -6.48 -16.32 18.06
C ALA A 71 -6.55 -17.26 16.83
N ARG A 72 -7.34 -16.91 15.82
CA ARG A 72 -7.45 -17.68 14.57
C ARG A 72 -6.40 -17.31 13.52
N MET A 73 -5.76 -16.13 13.65
CA MET A 73 -4.77 -15.62 12.69
C MET A 73 -3.31 -15.83 13.15
N THR A 74 -3.06 -16.35 14.35
CA THR A 74 -1.74 -16.28 15.02
C THR A 74 -0.74 -17.29 14.49
N ASP A 75 -1.00 -18.02 13.44
CA ASP A 75 -0.02 -19.01 13.03
C ASP A 75 1.14 -18.48 12.19
N ASN A 76 1.14 -17.28 11.63
CA ASN A 76 2.35 -16.83 10.89
C ASN A 76 2.46 -15.35 10.41
N VAL A 77 1.83 -14.34 11.04
CA VAL A 77 2.03 -12.94 10.58
C VAL A 77 2.41 -11.99 11.74
N PRO A 78 3.46 -11.16 11.62
CA PRO A 78 3.76 -10.09 12.57
C PRO A 78 2.61 -9.08 12.61
N LEU A 79 2.00 -8.91 13.77
CA LEU A 79 0.69 -8.25 13.96
C LEU A 79 0.74 -6.72 14.03
N ASP A 80 1.91 -6.15 14.12
CA ASP A 80 2.16 -4.71 14.26
C ASP A 80 1.80 -3.92 13.00
N ARG A 81 2.15 -4.43 11.81
CA ARG A 81 1.83 -3.78 10.52
C ARG A 81 0.37 -3.98 10.07
N GLY A 82 -0.20 -5.15 10.31
CA GLY A 82 -1.58 -5.46 9.90
C GLY A 82 -2.65 -4.64 10.63
N TYR A 83 -2.46 -4.39 11.94
CA TYR A 83 -3.40 -3.59 12.72
C TYR A 83 -3.26 -2.09 12.46
N ALA A 84 -2.05 -1.60 12.25
CA ALA A 84 -1.83 -0.21 11.86
C ALA A 84 -2.55 0.09 10.53
N ASN A 85 -2.43 -0.80 9.55
CA ASN A 85 -3.11 -0.66 8.26
C ASN A 85 -4.63 -0.81 8.36
N MET A 86 -5.14 -1.75 9.17
CA MET A 86 -6.59 -1.90 9.37
C MET A 86 -7.19 -0.72 10.14
N PHE A 87 -6.46 -0.18 11.13
CA PHE A 87 -6.88 1.01 11.87
C PHE A 87 -6.85 2.25 10.96
N ARG A 88 -5.83 2.38 10.10
CA ARG A 88 -5.70 3.42 9.09
C ARG A 88 -6.88 3.37 8.10
N LEU A 89 -7.20 2.19 7.55
CA LEU A 89 -8.35 1.98 6.65
C LEU A 89 -9.71 2.27 7.30
N MET A 90 -9.88 1.93 8.59
CA MET A 90 -11.12 2.21 9.33
C MET A 90 -11.21 3.67 9.83
N ALA A 91 -10.09 4.30 10.10
CA ALA A 91 -10.02 5.67 10.58
C ALA A 91 -9.96 6.70 9.43
N LYS A 92 -9.52 6.30 8.23
CA LYS A 92 -9.40 7.16 7.06
C LYS A 92 -10.64 8.03 6.78
N PRO A 93 -11.89 7.50 6.76
CA PRO A 93 -13.08 8.34 6.57
C PRO A 93 -13.40 9.27 7.74
N PHE A 94 -12.74 9.13 8.89
CA PHE A 94 -12.94 9.97 10.08
C PHE A 94 -11.78 10.93 10.33
N LEU A 95 -10.60 10.65 9.76
CA LEU A 95 -9.37 11.44 9.93
C LEU A 95 -9.03 12.24 8.67
N SER A 96 -9.56 11.87 7.50
CA SER A 96 -9.53 12.70 6.32
C SER A 96 -10.50 13.88 6.51
N GLY A 97 -10.15 14.78 7.42
CA GLY A 97 -10.62 16.14 7.31
C GLY A 97 -10.09 16.60 5.96
N THR A 98 -10.99 16.92 5.03
CA THR A 98 -10.62 17.73 3.87
C THR A 98 -9.94 18.96 4.45
N ALA A 99 -8.60 19.06 4.29
CA ALA A 99 -7.93 20.32 4.53
C ALA A 99 -8.74 21.34 3.73
N SER A 100 -9.18 22.40 4.37
CA SER A 100 -9.96 23.42 3.67
C SER A 100 -9.02 24.05 2.65
N ILE A 101 -9.10 23.59 1.39
CA ILE A 101 -8.41 24.22 0.28
C ILE A 101 -9.19 25.49 -0.01
N ASP A 102 -8.77 26.60 0.59
CA ASP A 102 -9.46 27.89 0.55
C ASP A 102 -8.71 28.93 -0.31
N ASN A 103 -7.49 28.63 -0.73
CA ASN A 103 -6.67 29.48 -1.58
C ASN A 103 -5.68 28.66 -2.43
N PHE A 104 -5.05 29.33 -3.39
CA PHE A 104 -4.16 28.68 -4.36
C PHE A 104 -2.86 28.16 -3.73
N THR A 105 -2.36 28.80 -2.68
CA THR A 105 -1.18 28.34 -1.94
C THR A 105 -1.49 27.03 -1.20
N THR A 106 -2.65 26.94 -0.56
CA THR A 106 -3.11 25.71 0.10
C THR A 106 -3.28 24.56 -0.90
N LEU A 107 -3.82 24.85 -2.10
CA LEU A 107 -3.92 23.87 -3.18
C LEU A 107 -2.55 23.36 -3.62
N TYR A 108 -1.58 24.26 -3.80
CA TYR A 108 -0.19 23.89 -4.13
C TYR A 108 0.46 23.02 -3.06
N ILE A 109 0.33 23.39 -1.79
CA ILE A 109 0.88 22.64 -0.67
C ILE A 109 0.24 21.24 -0.61
N ASN A 110 -1.07 21.13 -0.79
CA ASN A 110 -1.76 19.84 -0.81
C ASN A 110 -1.23 18.94 -1.94
N GLU A 111 -1.07 19.47 -3.15
CA GLU A 111 -0.49 18.73 -4.28
C GLU A 111 0.92 18.22 -3.96
N LEU A 112 1.79 19.06 -3.36
CA LEU A 112 3.13 18.64 -2.95
C LEU A 112 3.11 17.54 -1.89
N GLN A 113 2.19 17.60 -0.93
CA GLN A 113 2.04 16.58 0.13
C GLN A 113 1.59 15.23 -0.45
N GLU A 114 0.63 15.25 -1.37
CA GLU A 114 0.20 14.05 -2.10
C GLU A 114 1.35 13.47 -2.95
N LEU A 115 2.11 14.31 -3.65
CA LEU A 115 3.29 13.90 -4.42
C LEU A 115 4.39 13.30 -3.53
N HIS A 116 4.67 13.90 -2.37
CA HIS A 116 5.62 13.35 -1.40
C HIS A 116 5.20 11.96 -0.93
N ASN A 117 3.93 11.79 -0.59
CA ASN A 117 3.35 10.50 -0.21
C ASN A 117 3.41 9.48 -1.37
N ALA A 118 3.07 9.90 -2.59
CA ALA A 118 3.14 9.05 -3.79
C ALA A 118 4.56 8.54 -4.06
N LYS A 119 5.60 9.39 -3.88
CA LYS A 119 7.01 8.99 -3.99
C LYS A 119 7.38 7.93 -2.94
N GLY A 120 6.90 8.05 -1.71
CA GLY A 120 7.09 7.04 -0.66
C GLY A 120 6.45 5.69 -1.02
N GLN A 121 5.19 5.70 -1.46
CA GLN A 121 4.49 4.51 -1.92
C GLN A 121 5.22 3.84 -3.11
N MET A 122 5.74 4.65 -4.04
CA MET A 122 6.53 4.15 -5.18
C MET A 122 7.83 3.47 -4.72
N GLN A 123 8.55 4.04 -3.75
CA GLN A 123 9.78 3.41 -3.22
C GLN A 123 9.52 2.03 -2.63
N ASP A 124 8.46 1.89 -1.82
CA ASP A 124 8.09 0.61 -1.20
C ASP A 124 7.70 -0.43 -2.26
N LEU A 125 6.96 0.00 -3.29
CA LEU A 125 6.62 -0.86 -4.42
C LEU A 125 7.87 -1.28 -5.20
N LEU A 126 8.74 -0.34 -5.58
CA LEU A 126 9.96 -0.63 -6.35
C LEU A 126 10.87 -1.61 -5.60
N GLN A 127 11.04 -1.45 -4.28
CA GLN A 127 11.78 -2.41 -3.46
C GLN A 127 11.18 -3.82 -3.55
N THR A 128 9.87 -3.92 -3.58
CA THR A 128 9.16 -5.20 -3.71
C THR A 128 9.35 -5.79 -5.12
N LEU A 129 9.25 -4.96 -6.16
CA LEU A 129 9.40 -5.40 -7.55
C LEU A 129 10.82 -5.85 -7.87
N GLU A 130 11.85 -5.21 -7.31
CA GLU A 130 13.26 -5.63 -7.46
C GLU A 130 13.49 -7.09 -7.06
N THR A 131 12.72 -7.60 -6.09
CA THR A 131 12.81 -8.99 -5.62
C THR A 131 11.85 -9.94 -6.34
N THR A 132 10.94 -9.42 -7.15
CA THR A 132 9.88 -10.19 -7.81
C THR A 132 10.13 -10.39 -9.30
N VAL A 133 10.67 -9.36 -9.97
CA VAL A 133 10.94 -9.37 -11.41
C VAL A 133 12.10 -10.33 -11.72
N GLU A 134 11.89 -11.21 -12.71
CA GLU A 134 12.89 -12.21 -13.08
C GLU A 134 13.91 -11.66 -14.10
N HIS A 135 13.50 -10.77 -14.99
CA HIS A 135 14.38 -10.22 -16.02
C HIS A 135 15.43 -9.27 -15.43
N GLY A 136 16.72 -9.62 -15.54
CA GLY A 136 17.83 -8.90 -14.90
C GLY A 136 17.93 -7.42 -15.27
N ALA A 137 17.75 -7.07 -16.57
CA ALA A 137 17.81 -5.67 -17.00
C ALA A 137 16.65 -4.82 -16.42
N VAL A 138 15.46 -5.42 -16.24
CA VAL A 138 14.34 -4.72 -15.58
C VAL A 138 14.65 -4.51 -14.10
N ARG A 139 15.19 -5.53 -13.42
CA ARG A 139 15.59 -5.44 -12.00
C ARG A 139 16.63 -4.33 -11.78
N GLU A 140 17.63 -4.24 -12.65
CA GLU A 140 18.65 -3.20 -12.59
C GLU A 140 18.04 -1.79 -12.78
N LEU A 141 17.13 -1.63 -13.76
CA LEU A 141 16.45 -0.37 -13.99
C LEU A 141 15.55 0.03 -12.81
N LEU A 142 14.83 -0.93 -12.20
CA LEU A 142 14.04 -0.71 -10.99
C LEU A 142 14.91 -0.16 -9.84
N GLY A 143 16.09 -0.72 -9.60
CA GLY A 143 17.01 -0.27 -8.56
C GLY A 143 17.51 1.17 -8.81
N ARG A 144 17.87 1.50 -10.06
CA ARG A 144 18.29 2.86 -10.43
C ARG A 144 17.13 3.85 -10.24
N TYR A 145 15.94 3.49 -10.71
CA TYR A 145 14.76 4.34 -10.59
C TYR A 145 14.33 4.53 -9.14
N ARG A 146 14.42 3.50 -8.28
CA ARG A 146 14.17 3.64 -6.84
C ARG A 146 15.08 4.68 -6.18
N GLY A 147 16.38 4.67 -6.51
CA GLY A 147 17.31 5.69 -6.04
C GLY A 147 16.95 7.10 -6.49
N GLN A 148 16.44 7.25 -7.72
CA GLN A 148 15.95 8.51 -8.26
C GLN A 148 14.67 8.99 -7.53
N VAL A 149 13.69 8.11 -7.36
CA VAL A 149 12.43 8.40 -6.65
C VAL A 149 12.69 8.88 -5.21
N ARG A 150 13.68 8.29 -4.52
CA ARG A 150 14.08 8.74 -3.20
C ARG A 150 14.59 10.18 -3.21
N ARG A 151 15.48 10.53 -4.13
CA ARG A 151 15.95 11.92 -4.26
C ARG A 151 14.82 12.90 -4.54
N HIS A 152 13.89 12.51 -5.43
CA HIS A 152 12.71 13.32 -5.73
C HIS A 152 11.84 13.55 -4.49
N GLN A 153 11.66 12.54 -3.64
CA GLN A 153 10.92 12.68 -2.40
C GLN A 153 11.59 13.66 -1.45
N ASP A 154 12.91 13.56 -1.28
CA ASP A 154 13.69 14.45 -0.42
C ASP A 154 13.58 15.91 -0.93
N GLU A 155 13.69 16.14 -2.25
CA GLU A 155 13.56 17.46 -2.85
C GLU A 155 12.15 18.07 -2.69
N ILE A 156 11.09 17.25 -2.79
CA ILE A 156 9.72 17.70 -2.54
C ILE A 156 9.54 18.05 -1.05
N ALA A 157 10.13 17.27 -0.14
CA ALA A 157 10.14 17.60 1.28
C ALA A 157 10.83 18.92 1.58
N ASP A 158 11.93 19.23 0.88
CA ASP A 158 12.64 20.52 1.00
C ASP A 158 11.77 21.69 0.49
N ILE A 159 10.99 21.50 -0.57
CA ILE A 159 10.01 22.50 -1.03
C ILE A 159 8.93 22.73 0.04
N LEU A 160 8.36 21.65 0.59
CA LEU A 160 7.36 21.72 1.65
C LEU A 160 7.88 22.43 2.91
N ALA A 161 9.13 22.14 3.31
CA ALA A 161 9.78 22.81 4.44
C ALA A 161 9.89 24.35 4.24
N ARG A 162 10.17 24.80 3.00
CA ARG A 162 10.18 26.24 2.65
C ARG A 162 8.78 26.87 2.67
N CYS A 163 7.73 26.05 2.66
CA CYS A 163 6.34 26.47 2.78
C CYS A 163 5.79 26.35 4.21
N ASP A 164 6.62 26.03 5.20
CA ASP A 164 6.21 25.71 6.58
C ASP A 164 5.14 24.59 6.64
N ALA A 165 5.20 23.64 5.72
CA ALA A 165 4.23 22.56 5.59
C ALA A 165 4.84 21.18 5.93
N ALA A 166 4.11 20.39 6.70
CA ALA A 166 4.49 19.01 7.02
C ALA A 166 4.28 18.08 5.82
N PRO A 167 5.27 17.27 5.42
CA PRO A 167 5.15 16.42 4.23
C PRO A 167 4.16 15.26 4.39
N GLU A 168 3.82 14.84 5.62
CA GLU A 168 2.96 13.69 5.89
C GLU A 168 1.48 14.05 6.09
N ALA A 169 1.06 15.28 5.79
CA ALA A 169 -0.30 15.74 6.10
C ALA A 169 -1.38 15.13 5.19
N HIS A 170 -1.03 14.76 3.95
CA HIS A 170 -1.95 14.17 2.99
C HIS A 170 -1.42 12.85 2.41
N GLU A 171 -2.35 11.95 2.06
CA GLU A 171 -2.08 10.68 1.39
C GLU A 171 -2.65 10.72 -0.03
N ASP A 172 -1.89 10.22 -1.01
CA ASP A 172 -2.37 10.04 -2.39
C ASP A 172 -3.13 8.71 -2.50
N ASP A 173 -4.46 8.79 -2.42
CA ASP A 173 -5.36 7.64 -2.53
C ASP A 173 -5.37 7.03 -3.94
N ALA A 174 -5.14 7.85 -4.98
CA ALA A 174 -5.07 7.38 -6.36
C ALA A 174 -3.80 6.54 -6.56
N MET A 175 -2.66 6.99 -6.02
CA MET A 175 -1.42 6.24 -6.03
C MET A 175 -1.57 4.91 -5.27
N GLU A 176 -2.21 4.91 -4.10
CA GLU A 176 -2.49 3.69 -3.33
C GLU A 176 -3.32 2.68 -4.15
N ALA A 177 -4.30 3.16 -4.92
CA ALA A 177 -5.09 2.29 -5.79
C ALA A 177 -4.26 1.68 -6.93
N LEU A 178 -3.38 2.46 -7.55
CA LEU A 178 -2.47 1.99 -8.59
C LEU A 178 -1.45 0.97 -8.06
N VAL A 179 -0.91 1.20 -6.86
CA VAL A 179 -0.03 0.24 -6.17
C VAL A 179 -0.76 -1.08 -5.94
N ARG A 180 -2.01 -1.06 -5.47
CA ARG A 180 -2.82 -2.27 -5.30
C ARG A 180 -3.06 -3.02 -6.61
N GLU A 181 -3.26 -2.32 -7.72
CA GLU A 181 -3.39 -2.97 -9.05
C GLU A 181 -2.08 -3.66 -9.46
N THR A 182 -0.93 -3.01 -9.24
CA THR A 182 0.39 -3.61 -9.51
C THR A 182 0.63 -4.84 -8.65
N GLU A 183 0.24 -4.82 -7.39
CA GLU A 183 0.32 -5.99 -6.49
C GLU A 183 -0.53 -7.18 -6.97
N LYS A 184 -1.63 -6.93 -7.69
CA LYS A 184 -2.41 -8.02 -8.33
C LYS A 184 -1.63 -8.65 -9.47
N MET A 185 -0.90 -7.87 -10.27
CA MET A 185 -0.07 -8.39 -11.37
C MET A 185 1.03 -9.32 -10.88
N ARG A 186 1.58 -9.12 -9.68
CA ARG A 186 2.54 -10.06 -9.07
C ARG A 186 1.99 -11.47 -8.86
N LYS A 187 0.67 -11.61 -8.73
CA LYS A 187 -0.03 -12.86 -8.45
C LYS A 187 -0.63 -13.52 -9.69
N VAL A 188 -0.39 -12.95 -10.86
CA VAL A 188 -0.89 -13.51 -12.12
C VAL A 188 -0.24 -14.87 -12.35
N SER A 189 -1.09 -15.87 -12.61
CA SER A 189 -0.65 -17.21 -13.02
C SER A 189 -0.23 -17.16 -14.48
N GLY A 190 0.98 -17.58 -14.79
CA GLY A 190 1.53 -17.58 -16.14
C GLY A 190 3.04 -17.66 -16.10
N SER A 191 3.67 -17.47 -17.27
CA SER A 191 5.13 -17.44 -17.36
C SER A 191 5.71 -16.23 -16.64
N GLU A 192 6.99 -16.31 -16.32
CA GLU A 192 7.75 -15.19 -15.73
C GLU A 192 7.74 -13.96 -16.65
N ALA A 193 7.93 -14.16 -17.95
CA ALA A 193 7.90 -13.09 -18.93
C ALA A 193 6.52 -12.41 -19.02
N LEU A 194 5.40 -13.16 -18.94
CA LEU A 194 4.06 -12.60 -18.89
C LEU A 194 3.84 -11.75 -17.63
N ARG A 195 4.32 -12.23 -16.50
CA ARG A 195 4.24 -11.51 -15.22
C ARG A 195 5.07 -10.22 -15.27
N ASP A 196 6.30 -10.28 -15.76
CA ASP A 196 7.18 -9.13 -15.91
C ASP A 196 6.57 -8.07 -16.84
N ALA A 197 5.96 -8.48 -17.96
CA ALA A 197 5.23 -7.57 -18.86
C ALA A 197 4.07 -6.86 -18.15
N GLY A 198 3.28 -7.58 -17.37
CA GLY A 198 2.19 -7.00 -16.56
C GLY A 198 2.70 -6.03 -15.49
N LEU A 199 3.81 -6.36 -14.83
CA LEU A 199 4.43 -5.51 -13.81
C LEU A 199 4.98 -4.22 -14.41
N VAL A 200 5.73 -4.29 -15.53
CA VAL A 200 6.26 -3.10 -16.23
C VAL A 200 5.11 -2.20 -16.70
N SER A 201 4.08 -2.76 -17.33
CA SER A 201 2.90 -2.00 -17.76
C SER A 201 2.18 -1.30 -16.60
N SER A 202 2.06 -1.97 -15.45
CA SER A 202 1.44 -1.37 -14.27
C SER A 202 2.30 -0.28 -13.68
N LEU A 203 3.62 -0.48 -13.57
CA LEU A 203 4.57 0.51 -13.09
C LEU A 203 4.53 1.79 -13.93
N GLN A 204 4.45 1.69 -15.25
CA GLN A 204 4.36 2.86 -16.13
C GLN A 204 3.12 3.72 -15.83
N ARG A 205 1.98 3.11 -15.45
CA ARG A 205 0.79 3.88 -15.04
C ARG A 205 1.04 4.69 -13.77
N LEU A 206 1.81 4.17 -12.81
CA LEU A 206 2.21 4.92 -11.62
C LEU A 206 3.15 6.08 -11.98
N ILE A 207 4.11 5.84 -12.88
CA ILE A 207 5.03 6.88 -13.36
C ILE A 207 4.24 8.01 -14.03
N HIS A 208 3.30 7.68 -14.93
CA HIS A 208 2.47 8.68 -15.61
C HIS A 208 1.57 9.46 -14.64
N HIS A 209 1.03 8.81 -13.61
CA HIS A 209 0.29 9.50 -12.55
C HIS A 209 1.16 10.57 -11.87
N GLN A 210 2.40 10.23 -11.52
CA GLN A 210 3.33 11.17 -10.91
C GLN A 210 3.76 12.30 -11.86
N ILE A 211 4.05 11.99 -13.14
CA ILE A 211 4.40 13.01 -14.15
C ILE A 211 3.29 14.06 -14.24
N ALA A 212 2.02 13.63 -14.26
CA ALA A 212 0.88 14.56 -14.32
C ALA A 212 0.80 15.47 -13.09
N GLY A 213 0.90 14.91 -11.87
CA GLY A 213 0.87 15.68 -10.63
C GLY A 213 2.05 16.64 -10.50
N ILE A 214 3.29 16.17 -10.77
CA ILE A 214 4.50 17.00 -10.71
C ILE A 214 4.43 18.15 -11.72
N GLY A 215 3.94 17.89 -12.95
CA GLY A 215 3.74 18.92 -13.97
C GLY A 215 2.71 19.99 -13.54
N THR A 216 1.65 19.56 -12.85
CA THR A 216 0.66 20.43 -12.24
C THR A 216 1.29 21.31 -11.15
N ALA A 217 2.00 20.70 -10.20
CA ALA A 217 2.69 21.43 -9.13
C ALA A 217 3.74 22.42 -9.66
N ALA A 218 4.49 22.06 -10.71
CA ALA A 218 5.43 22.97 -11.39
C ALA A 218 4.72 24.18 -11.99
N THR A 219 3.52 23.98 -12.56
CA THR A 219 2.70 25.05 -13.12
C THR A 219 2.16 25.96 -12.00
N TYR A 220 1.71 25.39 -10.87
CA TYR A 220 1.27 26.16 -9.71
C TYR A 220 2.40 27.01 -9.14
N ALA A 221 3.60 26.44 -8.95
CA ALA A 221 4.78 27.16 -8.50
C ALA A 221 5.09 28.34 -9.41
N ARG A 222 5.10 28.14 -10.74
CA ARG A 222 5.33 29.21 -11.72
C ARG A 222 4.28 30.31 -11.64
N THR A 223 2.99 29.95 -11.48
CA THR A 223 1.91 30.91 -11.35
C THR A 223 2.03 31.79 -10.11
N MET A 224 2.72 31.28 -9.07
CA MET A 224 2.99 32.02 -7.82
C MET A 224 4.36 32.69 -7.78
N ASP A 225 5.04 32.83 -8.93
CA ASP A 225 6.40 33.38 -9.04
C ASP A 225 7.47 32.62 -8.22
N ARG A 226 7.23 31.36 -7.89
CA ARG A 226 8.17 30.45 -7.19
C ARG A 226 9.06 29.71 -8.22
N MET A 227 9.86 30.47 -8.95
CA MET A 227 10.59 29.96 -10.12
C MET A 227 11.55 28.81 -9.80
N SER A 228 12.30 28.89 -8.68
CA SER A 228 13.23 27.83 -8.27
C SER A 228 12.51 26.50 -7.97
N GLU A 229 11.34 26.57 -7.36
CA GLU A 229 10.50 25.38 -7.10
C GLU A 229 9.95 24.81 -8.41
N ALA A 230 9.47 25.68 -9.30
CA ALA A 230 8.98 25.29 -10.62
C ALA A 230 10.06 24.58 -11.47
N GLU A 231 11.30 25.06 -11.44
CA GLU A 231 12.44 24.45 -12.12
C GLU A 231 12.80 23.08 -11.53
N THR A 232 12.81 22.96 -10.19
CA THR A 232 13.06 21.69 -9.50
C THR A 232 12.00 20.65 -9.89
N LEU A 233 10.71 21.01 -9.81
CA LEU A 233 9.60 20.13 -10.14
C LEU A 233 9.61 19.76 -11.63
N HIS A 234 9.91 20.71 -12.51
CA HIS A 234 10.02 20.41 -13.96
C HIS A 234 11.12 19.39 -14.23
N ARG A 235 12.30 19.54 -13.62
CA ARG A 235 13.40 18.58 -13.76
C ARG A 235 12.99 17.19 -13.25
N ILE A 236 12.30 17.10 -12.11
CA ILE A 236 11.79 15.83 -11.59
C ILE A 236 10.85 15.18 -12.60
N ALA A 237 9.94 15.93 -13.23
CA ALA A 237 9.04 15.40 -14.26
C ALA A 237 9.79 14.88 -15.48
N GLU A 238 10.84 15.59 -15.94
CA GLU A 238 11.65 15.14 -17.08
C GLU A 238 12.47 13.88 -16.74
N GLU A 239 12.98 13.77 -15.51
CA GLU A 239 13.66 12.55 -15.05
C GLU A 239 12.70 11.35 -14.99
N ASP A 240 11.46 11.53 -14.52
CA ASP A 240 10.45 10.48 -14.52
C ASP A 240 10.05 10.06 -15.96
N LYS A 241 9.93 11.01 -16.90
CA LYS A 241 9.72 10.70 -18.33
C LYS A 241 10.86 9.88 -18.92
N ALA A 242 12.10 10.27 -18.63
CA ALA A 242 13.26 9.53 -19.09
C ALA A 242 13.31 8.10 -18.53
N ALA A 243 12.85 7.88 -17.30
CA ALA A 243 12.71 6.55 -16.73
C ALA A 243 11.61 5.75 -17.44
N ASP A 244 10.44 6.35 -17.70
CA ASP A 244 9.36 5.71 -18.45
C ASP A 244 9.79 5.28 -19.86
N ASP A 245 10.55 6.12 -20.56
CA ASP A 245 11.13 5.78 -21.89
C ASP A 245 12.04 4.56 -21.79
N GLN A 246 12.86 4.42 -20.75
CA GLN A 246 13.72 3.26 -20.54
C GLN A 246 12.90 1.99 -20.27
N PHE A 247 11.84 2.06 -19.45
CA PHE A 247 10.91 0.94 -19.26
C PHE A 247 10.19 0.57 -20.55
N SER A 248 9.77 1.56 -21.33
CA SER A 248 9.15 1.37 -22.66
C SER A 248 10.09 0.66 -23.63
N ALA A 249 11.36 1.03 -23.68
CA ALA A 249 12.36 0.37 -24.52
C ALA A 249 12.55 -1.10 -24.12
N LEU A 250 12.76 -1.36 -22.82
CA LEU A 250 12.91 -2.74 -22.34
C LEU A 250 11.65 -3.57 -22.61
N ALA A 251 10.46 -3.00 -22.41
CA ALA A 251 9.21 -3.71 -22.69
C ALA A 251 9.11 -4.11 -24.16
N LYS A 252 9.37 -3.19 -25.09
CA LYS A 252 9.27 -3.41 -26.54
C LYS A 252 10.31 -4.38 -27.07
N GLU A 253 11.55 -4.25 -26.59
CA GLU A 253 12.69 -4.99 -27.15
C GLU A 253 12.85 -6.38 -26.56
N LEU A 254 12.54 -6.56 -25.28
CA LEU A 254 12.86 -7.77 -24.54
C LEU A 254 11.63 -8.45 -23.94
N ILE A 255 10.85 -7.74 -23.14
CA ILE A 255 9.84 -8.36 -22.27
C ILE A 255 8.60 -8.83 -23.04
N ASN A 256 7.99 -7.92 -23.83
CA ASN A 256 6.79 -8.25 -24.58
C ASN A 256 7.02 -9.36 -25.63
N PRO A 257 8.14 -9.37 -26.39
CA PRO A 257 8.43 -10.49 -27.29
C PRO A 257 8.64 -11.83 -26.57
N ALA A 258 9.20 -11.82 -25.35
CA ALA A 258 9.35 -13.03 -24.56
C ALA A 258 7.96 -13.53 -24.08
N ALA A 259 7.15 -12.65 -23.54
CA ALA A 259 5.80 -12.98 -23.07
C ALA A 259 4.88 -13.47 -24.20
N ALA A 260 5.02 -12.91 -25.41
CA ALA A 260 4.24 -13.34 -26.56
C ALA A 260 4.59 -14.75 -27.05
N ARG A 261 5.88 -15.13 -27.00
CA ARG A 261 6.31 -16.50 -27.38
C ARG A 261 5.76 -17.55 -26.43
N ASP A 262 5.64 -17.23 -25.13
CA ASP A 262 5.07 -18.15 -24.14
C ASP A 262 3.56 -18.36 -24.31
N ALA A 263 2.89 -17.44 -25.01
CA ALA A 263 1.45 -17.51 -25.28
C ALA A 263 1.09 -18.38 -26.51
N GLU A 264 2.08 -18.74 -27.33
CA GLU A 264 1.82 -19.66 -28.46
C GLU A 264 1.55 -21.06 -27.87
N PRO A 265 0.32 -21.61 -28.00
CA PRO A 265 0.08 -22.98 -27.66
C PRO A 265 1.00 -23.81 -28.58
N ASN A 266 1.67 -24.80 -27.99
CA ASN A 266 2.33 -25.87 -28.74
C ASN A 266 1.30 -26.35 -29.78
N MET A 267 1.37 -25.83 -31.01
CA MET A 267 0.64 -26.40 -32.12
C MET A 267 1.23 -27.79 -32.35
N VAL A 268 0.67 -28.76 -31.64
CA VAL A 268 0.84 -30.17 -32.02
C VAL A 268 0.43 -30.22 -33.48
N THR A 269 1.42 -30.31 -34.35
CA THR A 269 1.20 -30.58 -35.76
C THR A 269 0.45 -31.88 -35.83
N HIS A 270 -0.89 -31.79 -35.95
CA HIS A 270 -1.66 -32.91 -36.44
C HIS A 270 -1.15 -33.16 -37.86
N GLU A 271 -0.25 -34.13 -38.02
CA GLU A 271 -0.02 -34.73 -39.32
C GLU A 271 -1.38 -35.19 -39.86
N PRO A 272 -1.75 -34.78 -41.05
CA PRO A 272 -2.97 -35.28 -41.66
C PRO A 272 -2.77 -36.77 -41.86
N VAL A 273 -3.56 -37.60 -41.15
CA VAL A 273 -3.71 -39.01 -41.48
C VAL A 273 -4.36 -39.05 -42.88
N LEU A 274 -3.55 -39.27 -43.90
CA LEU A 274 -4.02 -39.53 -45.25
C LEU A 274 -4.79 -40.86 -45.30
N PRO A 275 -5.91 -40.92 -46.04
CA PRO A 275 -6.78 -42.07 -46.09
C PRO A 275 -6.17 -43.32 -46.75
#